data_b0d98b018910cf7fcb6a9f0e1e994a5e
#
_entry.id   b0d98b018910cf7fcb6a9f0e1e994a5e
#
_cell.length_a   1.000
_cell.length_b   1.000
_cell.length_c   1.000
_cell.angle_alpha   90.00
_cell.angle_beta   90.00
_cell.angle_gamma   90.00
#
_symmetry.space_group_name_H-M   'P 1'
#
loop_
_entity.id
_entity.type
_entity.pdbx_description
1 polymer ?
#
loop_
_entity_poly.entity_id
_entity_poly.type
_entity_poly.pdbx_seq_one_letter_code
_entity_poly.pdbx_strand_id
1 'polypeptide(L)'
;MKKGKSRRSFLKKVTLSSAALTSAPYIFGSSYEQKFELSKHYSQVNYSTNDQINLGLIGCGMQGIYDTITALQVKGVKLVAVCDLYSGRLDRAKELWGNNITVTRDYRELLRRKDIDAMIVATPDHWHKKITIDLMKSKKAVYCEKPMVQNFLEGHEIIKAQKDTGQVCQIGSQGMSGLGNEKAK
;
A
#
# COMPACT_ATOMS: atom_id res chain seq x y z
N MET A 1 -34.64 -47.31 11.68
CA MET A 1 -33.35 -47.02 12.40
C MET A 1 -32.28 -46.69 11.35
N LYS A 2 -31.84 -45.43 11.24
CA LYS A 2 -30.72 -44.99 10.33
C LYS A 2 -29.39 -45.37 10.98
N LYS A 3 -28.64 -46.29 10.34
CA LYS A 3 -27.28 -46.67 10.78
C LYS A 3 -26.36 -45.43 10.77
N GLY A 4 -25.85 -45.00 11.91
CA GLY A 4 -24.89 -43.92 12.04
C GLY A 4 -23.59 -44.23 11.29
N LYS A 5 -23.10 -43.26 10.52
CA LYS A 5 -21.84 -43.38 9.78
C LYS A 5 -20.67 -43.49 10.78
N SER A 6 -19.97 -44.62 10.78
CA SER A 6 -18.82 -44.88 11.63
C SER A 6 -17.66 -43.91 11.36
N ARG A 7 -16.97 -43.44 12.43
CA ARG A 7 -15.75 -42.63 12.37
C ARG A 7 -14.71 -43.25 11.41
N ARG A 8 -14.64 -44.59 11.37
CA ARG A 8 -13.72 -45.32 10.48
C ARG A 8 -14.07 -45.12 8.97
N SER A 9 -15.38 -45.01 8.63
CA SER A 9 -15.80 -44.77 7.24
C SER A 9 -15.58 -43.31 6.83
N PHE A 10 -15.61 -42.38 7.77
CA PHE A 10 -15.25 -40.97 7.51
C PHE A 10 -13.76 -40.84 7.24
N LEU A 11 -12.90 -41.42 8.09
CA LEU A 11 -11.45 -41.39 7.89
C LEU A 11 -11.00 -42.02 6.57
N LYS A 12 -11.59 -43.16 6.17
CA LYS A 12 -11.33 -43.76 4.86
C LYS A 12 -11.70 -42.86 3.68
N LYS A 13 -12.73 -42.04 3.79
CA LYS A 13 -13.12 -41.08 2.76
C LYS A 13 -12.19 -39.87 2.70
N VAL A 14 -11.70 -39.40 3.84
CA VAL A 14 -10.73 -38.31 3.92
C VAL A 14 -9.38 -38.72 3.34
N THR A 15 -8.89 -39.91 3.63
CA THR A 15 -7.63 -40.44 3.06
C THR A 15 -7.71 -40.67 1.55
N LEU A 16 -8.85 -41.09 1.02
CA LEU A 16 -9.07 -41.21 -0.43
C LEU A 16 -9.15 -39.85 -1.14
N SER A 17 -9.66 -38.80 -0.47
CA SER A 17 -9.72 -37.44 -1.00
C SER A 17 -8.35 -36.77 -1.02
N SER A 18 -7.46 -37.06 -0.05
CA SER A 18 -6.11 -36.51 -0.01
C SER A 18 -5.20 -37.11 -1.06
N ALA A 19 -5.42 -38.37 -1.49
CA ALA A 19 -4.66 -38.97 -2.59
C ALA A 19 -5.00 -38.37 -3.95
N ALA A 20 -6.23 -37.83 -4.13
CA ALA A 20 -6.62 -37.12 -5.35
C ALA A 20 -6.04 -35.69 -5.43
N LEU A 21 -5.63 -35.10 -4.31
CA LEU A 21 -5.00 -33.77 -4.28
C LEU A 21 -3.51 -33.78 -4.65
N THR A 22 -2.84 -34.95 -4.60
CA THR A 22 -1.42 -35.07 -4.99
C THR A 22 -1.20 -35.21 -6.51
N SER A 23 -2.25 -35.46 -7.28
CA SER A 23 -2.21 -35.50 -8.75
C SER A 23 -2.78 -34.25 -9.44
N ALA A 24 -3.25 -33.27 -8.66
CA ALA A 24 -3.59 -31.96 -9.22
C ALA A 24 -2.26 -31.24 -9.55
N PRO A 25 -2.06 -30.79 -10.81
CA PRO A 25 -0.90 -29.94 -11.10
C PRO A 25 -0.97 -28.74 -10.18
N TYR A 26 0.18 -28.36 -9.64
CA TYR A 26 0.38 -27.25 -8.73
C TYR A 26 -0.33 -26.00 -9.22
N ILE A 27 -1.55 -25.74 -8.75
CA ILE A 27 -2.27 -24.48 -8.92
C ILE A 27 -1.95 -23.53 -7.74
N PHE A 28 -0.89 -23.82 -6.99
CA PHE A 28 -0.33 -22.91 -6.01
C PHE A 28 0.94 -22.30 -6.59
N GLY A 29 0.79 -21.14 -7.22
CA GLY A 29 1.94 -20.39 -7.70
C GLY A 29 1.77 -19.74 -9.06
N SER A 30 0.53 -19.48 -9.52
CA SER A 30 0.41 -18.36 -10.42
C SER A 30 0.63 -17.12 -9.57
N SER A 31 1.86 -16.62 -9.53
CA SER A 31 2.09 -15.21 -9.34
C SER A 31 1.08 -14.52 -10.26
N TYR A 32 0.01 -13.97 -9.69
CA TYR A 32 -0.76 -12.97 -10.38
C TYR A 32 0.22 -11.80 -10.60
N GLU A 33 0.99 -11.86 -11.68
CA GLU A 33 1.39 -10.65 -12.35
C GLU A 33 0.08 -10.00 -12.78
N GLN A 34 -0.53 -9.25 -11.87
CA GLN A 34 -1.44 -8.21 -12.29
C GLN A 34 -0.58 -7.27 -13.14
N LYS A 35 -0.54 -7.52 -14.45
CA LYS A 35 -0.21 -6.48 -15.40
C LYS A 35 -1.25 -5.39 -15.18
N PHE A 36 -0.86 -4.41 -14.38
CA PHE A 36 -1.57 -3.16 -14.27
C PHE A 36 -1.48 -2.55 -15.67
N GLU A 37 -2.49 -2.76 -16.50
CA GLU A 37 -2.74 -1.87 -17.62
C GLU A 37 -3.13 -0.54 -16.99
N LEU A 38 -2.12 0.31 -16.74
CA LEU A 38 -2.32 1.73 -16.52
C LEU A 38 -3.22 2.17 -17.67
N SER A 39 -4.44 2.62 -17.33
CA SER A 39 -5.38 3.07 -18.34
C SER A 39 -4.64 4.02 -19.29
N LYS A 40 -4.83 3.86 -20.58
CA LYS A 40 -4.17 4.66 -21.65
C LYS A 40 -4.31 6.18 -21.47
N HIS A 41 -5.11 6.62 -20.51
CA HIS A 41 -5.30 8.03 -20.18
C HIS A 41 -4.08 8.70 -19.55
N TYR A 42 -3.18 7.94 -18.86
CA TYR A 42 -1.95 8.49 -18.28
C TYR A 42 -0.78 8.58 -19.26
N SER A 43 -0.87 7.95 -20.43
CA SER A 43 0.22 7.91 -21.41
C SER A 43 0.37 9.19 -22.25
N GLN A 44 -0.49 10.18 -22.13
CA GLN A 44 -0.46 11.42 -22.92
C GLN A 44 -0.08 12.69 -22.16
N VAL A 45 0.27 12.60 -20.88
CA VAL A 45 0.77 13.77 -20.16
C VAL A 45 2.23 13.97 -20.53
N ASN A 46 2.52 15.06 -21.26
CA ASN A 46 3.89 15.50 -21.52
C ASN A 46 4.46 16.04 -20.21
N TYR A 47 5.21 15.21 -19.49
CA TYR A 47 5.95 15.66 -18.31
C TYR A 47 7.15 16.48 -18.75
N SER A 48 7.25 17.71 -18.25
CA SER A 48 8.48 18.49 -18.31
C SER A 48 9.57 17.79 -17.49
N THR A 49 10.83 17.97 -17.87
CA THR A 49 11.97 17.47 -17.08
C THR A 49 12.01 18.02 -15.66
N ASN A 50 11.26 19.11 -15.39
CA ASN A 50 11.14 19.72 -14.06
C ASN A 50 9.96 19.18 -13.23
N ASP A 51 9.12 18.30 -13.80
CA ASP A 51 7.93 17.74 -13.13
C ASP A 51 8.27 16.44 -12.35
N GLN A 52 9.40 16.43 -11.65
CA GLN A 52 9.75 15.30 -10.78
C GLN A 52 9.04 15.43 -9.45
N ILE A 53 8.36 14.35 -9.01
CA ILE A 53 7.75 14.22 -7.70
C ILE A 53 8.65 13.38 -6.81
N ASN A 54 9.17 13.97 -5.76
CA ASN A 54 9.95 13.28 -4.74
C ASN A 54 9.01 12.66 -3.70
N LEU A 55 8.96 11.35 -3.70
CA LEU A 55 8.08 10.56 -2.84
C LEU A 55 8.83 10.08 -1.60
N GLY A 56 8.17 10.09 -0.46
CA GLY A 56 8.60 9.40 0.75
C GLY A 56 7.62 8.30 1.17
N LEU A 57 8.11 7.33 1.93
CA LEU A 57 7.31 6.24 2.48
C LEU A 57 7.43 6.22 4.01
N ILE A 58 6.31 6.12 4.72
CA ILE A 58 6.24 5.86 6.16
C ILE A 58 5.49 4.55 6.37
N GLY A 59 6.21 3.54 6.91
CA GLY A 59 5.71 2.18 7.03
C GLY A 59 6.14 1.28 5.87
N CYS A 60 7.32 0.66 5.99
CA CYS A 60 7.90 -0.25 5.00
C CYS A 60 7.43 -1.70 5.17
N GLY A 61 6.18 -1.89 5.56
CA GLY A 61 5.53 -3.20 5.54
C GLY A 61 5.23 -3.64 4.10
N MET A 62 4.65 -4.82 3.97
CA MET A 62 4.30 -5.39 2.65
C MET A 62 3.44 -4.42 1.82
N GLN A 63 2.42 -3.81 2.45
CA GLN A 63 1.53 -2.87 1.75
C GLN A 63 2.27 -1.59 1.31
N GLY A 64 3.06 -0.96 2.20
CA GLY A 64 3.81 0.24 1.84
C GLY A 64 4.83 0.01 0.73
N ILE A 65 5.48 -1.16 0.71
CA ILE A 65 6.36 -1.56 -0.40
C ILE A 65 5.57 -1.68 -1.71
N TYR A 66 4.41 -2.35 -1.67
CA TYR A 66 3.56 -2.54 -2.85
C TYR A 66 3.06 -1.20 -3.42
N ASP A 67 2.56 -0.32 -2.56
CA ASP A 67 2.08 1.00 -2.95
C ASP A 67 3.22 1.85 -3.56
N THR A 68 4.41 1.77 -2.96
CA THR A 68 5.59 2.47 -3.47
C THR A 68 6.02 1.94 -4.84
N ILE A 69 6.08 0.62 -5.03
CA ILE A 69 6.41 0.02 -6.34
C ILE A 69 5.40 0.48 -7.39
N THR A 70 4.12 0.53 -7.04
CA THR A 70 3.06 0.99 -7.95
C THR A 70 3.23 2.48 -8.30
N ALA A 71 3.49 3.32 -7.31
CA ALA A 71 3.72 4.75 -7.51
C ALA A 71 4.95 5.03 -8.40
N LEU A 72 6.01 4.24 -8.24
CA LEU A 72 7.25 4.39 -9.04
C LEU A 72 7.08 3.98 -10.52
N GLN A 73 5.97 3.34 -10.90
CA GLN A 73 5.64 3.10 -12.31
C GLN A 73 5.22 4.39 -13.04
N VAL A 74 4.82 5.42 -12.30
CA VAL A 74 4.46 6.72 -12.87
C VAL A 74 5.72 7.47 -13.22
N LYS A 75 5.85 7.87 -14.49
CA LYS A 75 7.01 8.64 -14.98
C LYS A 75 7.16 9.94 -14.19
N GLY A 76 8.35 10.23 -13.73
CA GLY A 76 8.65 11.45 -12.94
C GLY A 76 8.53 11.26 -11.42
N VAL A 77 8.08 10.12 -10.93
CA VAL A 77 8.06 9.81 -9.49
C VAL A 77 9.37 9.17 -9.06
N LYS A 78 9.97 9.66 -7.99
CA LYS A 78 11.21 9.14 -7.41
C LYS A 78 11.08 8.97 -5.90
N LEU A 79 11.43 7.80 -5.39
CA LEU A 79 11.53 7.58 -3.95
C LEU A 79 12.83 8.20 -3.41
N VAL A 80 12.73 9.07 -2.42
CA VAL A 80 13.88 9.77 -1.83
C VAL A 80 14.06 9.49 -0.34
N ALA A 81 13.04 9.00 0.34
CA ALA A 81 13.12 8.73 1.77
C ALA A 81 12.14 7.65 2.23
N VAL A 82 12.55 6.92 3.27
CA VAL A 82 11.79 5.83 3.87
C VAL A 82 11.88 5.90 5.39
N CYS A 83 10.77 5.66 6.07
CA CYS A 83 10.71 5.59 7.53
C CYS A 83 10.01 4.31 7.99
N ASP A 84 10.64 3.57 8.91
CA ASP A 84 10.03 2.48 9.65
C ASP A 84 10.72 2.32 11.01
N LEU A 85 9.99 1.84 12.02
CA LEU A 85 10.57 1.59 13.35
C LEU A 85 11.45 0.34 13.39
N TYR A 86 11.24 -0.60 12.49
CA TYR A 86 11.99 -1.85 12.42
C TYR A 86 13.15 -1.75 11.41
N SER A 87 14.39 -1.86 11.92
CA SER A 87 15.60 -1.72 11.11
C SER A 87 15.67 -2.70 9.94
N GLY A 88 15.25 -3.95 10.13
CA GLY A 88 15.25 -4.94 9.05
C GLY A 88 14.38 -4.55 7.85
N ARG A 89 13.31 -3.73 8.04
CA ARG A 89 12.52 -3.17 6.94
C ARG A 89 13.25 -2.04 6.24
N LEU A 90 14.02 -1.24 6.99
CA LEU A 90 14.86 -0.19 6.41
C LEU A 90 16.01 -0.78 5.58
N ASP A 91 16.61 -1.88 6.04
CA ASP A 91 17.61 -2.62 5.28
C ASP A 91 16.99 -3.20 4.00
N ARG A 92 15.81 -3.79 4.11
CA ARG A 92 15.06 -4.27 2.93
C ARG A 92 14.72 -3.16 1.94
N ALA A 93 14.39 -1.97 2.42
CA ALA A 93 14.16 -0.80 1.57
C ALA A 93 15.41 -0.40 0.77
N LYS A 94 16.59 -0.44 1.39
CA LYS A 94 17.87 -0.19 0.70
C LYS A 94 18.19 -1.27 -0.33
N GLU A 95 17.89 -2.53 -0.04
CA GLU A 95 18.02 -3.62 -1.03
C GLU A 95 17.15 -3.41 -2.26
N LEU A 96 15.91 -2.96 -2.07
CA LEU A 96 14.95 -2.75 -3.15
C LEU A 96 15.22 -1.50 -3.99
N TRP A 97 15.62 -0.40 -3.35
CA TRP A 97 15.68 0.93 -3.99
C TRP A 97 17.07 1.58 -3.96
N GLY A 98 18.07 0.87 -3.45
CA GLY A 98 19.45 1.34 -3.41
C GLY A 98 19.77 2.21 -2.20
N ASN A 99 21.07 2.52 -2.03
CA ASN A 99 21.57 3.28 -0.88
C ASN A 99 21.38 4.79 -1.01
N ASN A 100 20.87 5.28 -2.13
CA ASN A 100 20.66 6.71 -2.37
C ASN A 100 19.40 7.27 -1.69
N ILE A 101 18.55 6.40 -1.13
CA ILE A 101 17.40 6.81 -0.34
C ILE A 101 17.81 7.11 1.10
N THR A 102 17.23 8.15 1.69
CA THR A 102 17.37 8.40 3.13
C THR A 102 16.51 7.41 3.89
N VAL A 103 17.06 6.77 4.92
CA VAL A 103 16.29 5.91 5.83
C VAL A 103 16.31 6.50 7.24
N THR A 104 15.17 6.49 7.92
CA THR A 104 15.04 6.99 9.30
C THR A 104 14.06 6.15 10.11
N ARG A 105 14.17 6.23 11.43
CA ARG A 105 13.21 5.62 12.36
C ARG A 105 12.22 6.63 12.95
N ASP A 106 12.38 7.92 12.61
CA ASP A 106 11.51 8.99 13.07
C ASP A 106 10.91 9.75 11.88
N TYR A 107 9.60 9.56 11.63
CA TYR A 107 8.91 10.23 10.53
C TYR A 107 8.95 11.77 10.64
N ARG A 108 9.15 12.32 11.84
CA ARG A 108 9.24 13.77 12.05
C ARG A 108 10.47 14.40 11.37
N GLU A 109 11.49 13.61 11.11
CA GLU A 109 12.63 14.06 10.29
C GLU A 109 12.19 14.32 8.85
N LEU A 110 11.27 13.48 8.32
CA LEU A 110 10.74 13.64 6.97
C LEU A 110 9.81 14.84 6.83
N LEU A 111 9.13 15.26 7.91
CA LEU A 111 8.32 16.48 7.92
C LEU A 111 9.14 17.72 7.59
N ARG A 112 10.38 17.77 8.06
CA ARG A 112 11.29 18.92 7.90
C ARG A 112 11.97 18.99 6.53
N ARG A 113 11.94 17.91 5.76
CA ARG A 113 12.56 17.85 4.44
C ARG A 113 11.72 18.59 3.41
N LYS A 114 12.28 19.65 2.83
CA LYS A 114 11.61 20.49 1.82
C LYS A 114 11.64 19.87 0.43
N ASP A 115 12.52 18.92 0.22
CA ASP A 115 12.69 18.21 -1.06
C ASP A 115 11.71 17.03 -1.25
N ILE A 116 10.82 16.75 -0.30
CA ILE A 116 9.78 15.74 -0.41
C ILE A 116 8.46 16.42 -0.73
N ASP A 117 7.83 16.03 -1.84
CA ASP A 117 6.56 16.59 -2.32
C ASP A 117 5.35 15.79 -1.81
N ALA A 118 5.47 14.47 -1.79
CA ALA A 118 4.38 13.57 -1.44
C ALA A 118 4.86 12.42 -0.53
N MET A 119 3.93 11.89 0.25
CA MET A 119 4.20 10.81 1.21
C MET A 119 3.15 9.71 1.11
N ILE A 120 3.60 8.46 1.10
CA ILE A 120 2.76 7.29 1.36
C ILE A 120 2.81 6.99 2.86
N VAL A 121 1.64 6.81 3.47
CA VAL A 121 1.47 6.41 4.88
C VAL A 121 0.83 5.03 4.91
N ALA A 122 1.62 4.02 5.23
CA ALA A 122 1.23 2.60 5.32
C ALA A 122 1.62 1.99 6.68
N THR A 123 1.44 2.78 7.72
CA THR A 123 1.62 2.39 9.12
C THR A 123 0.41 1.61 9.64
N PRO A 124 0.45 1.06 10.87
CA PRO A 124 -0.78 0.63 11.54
C PRO A 124 -1.79 1.79 11.67
N ASP A 125 -3.08 1.46 11.61
CA ASP A 125 -4.20 2.40 11.48
C ASP A 125 -4.28 3.49 12.55
N HIS A 126 -3.90 3.18 13.79
CA HIS A 126 -3.88 4.14 14.90
C HIS A 126 -2.88 5.30 14.72
N TRP A 127 -1.95 5.18 13.78
CA TRP A 127 -1.01 6.24 13.40
C TRP A 127 -1.50 7.08 12.22
N HIS A 128 -2.47 6.61 11.44
CA HIS A 128 -2.90 7.25 10.20
C HIS A 128 -3.32 8.70 10.41
N LYS A 129 -4.22 8.96 11.38
CA LYS A 129 -4.67 10.32 11.67
C LYS A 129 -3.51 11.27 11.94
N LYS A 130 -2.68 10.91 12.93
CA LYS A 130 -1.60 11.81 13.38
C LYS A 130 -0.61 12.10 12.27
N ILE A 131 -0.11 11.07 11.61
CA ILE A 131 0.91 11.23 10.56
C ILE A 131 0.36 12.01 9.37
N THR A 132 -0.86 11.68 8.92
CA THR A 132 -1.51 12.36 7.80
C THR A 132 -1.69 13.85 8.05
N ILE A 133 -2.17 14.24 9.26
CA ILE A 133 -2.33 15.64 9.64
C ILE A 133 -0.98 16.36 9.70
N ASP A 134 0.02 15.75 10.32
CA ASP A 134 1.37 16.33 10.43
C ASP A 134 1.99 16.58 9.04
N LEU A 135 1.83 15.65 8.11
CA LEU A 135 2.32 15.76 6.74
C LEU A 135 1.63 16.90 5.97
N MET A 136 0.30 16.98 6.03
CA MET A 136 -0.45 18.07 5.38
C MET A 136 -0.05 19.44 5.95
N LYS A 137 0.10 19.56 7.27
CA LYS A 137 0.60 20.78 7.92
C LYS A 137 2.03 21.13 7.48
N SER A 138 2.83 20.14 7.12
CA SER A 138 4.17 20.31 6.58
C SER A 138 4.20 20.50 5.06
N LYS A 139 3.03 20.81 4.45
CA LYS A 139 2.84 21.09 3.03
C LYS A 139 3.21 19.93 2.11
N LYS A 140 2.93 18.70 2.53
CA LYS A 140 3.16 17.51 1.71
C LYS A 140 1.83 16.91 1.29
N ALA A 141 1.73 16.48 0.02
CA ALA A 141 0.63 15.63 -0.43
C ALA A 141 0.70 14.26 0.27
N VAL A 142 -0.44 13.66 0.54
CA VAL A 142 -0.51 12.41 1.31
C VAL A 142 -1.38 11.38 0.60
N TYR A 143 -0.83 10.19 0.42
CA TYR A 143 -1.58 8.97 0.19
C TYR A 143 -1.56 8.16 1.49
N CYS A 144 -2.72 8.02 2.14
CA CYS A 144 -2.85 7.28 3.39
C CYS A 144 -3.59 5.97 3.16
N GLU A 145 -3.01 4.85 3.58
CA GLU A 145 -3.66 3.55 3.50
C GLU A 145 -4.96 3.50 4.30
N LYS A 146 -5.85 2.60 3.86
CA LYS A 146 -7.11 2.32 4.56
C LYS A 146 -6.84 1.47 5.83
N PRO A 147 -7.64 1.59 6.86
CA PRO A 147 -8.72 2.59 7.04
C PRO A 147 -8.14 3.98 7.31
N MET A 148 -8.84 5.02 6.86
CA MET A 148 -8.40 6.40 7.05
C MET A 148 -8.09 6.73 8.51
N VAL A 149 -8.87 6.19 9.41
CA VAL A 149 -8.79 6.36 10.87
C VAL A 149 -9.21 5.09 11.59
N GLN A 150 -8.77 4.90 12.83
CA GLN A 150 -9.21 3.81 13.68
C GLN A 150 -10.60 4.08 14.29
N ASN A 151 -10.85 5.33 14.71
CA ASN A 151 -12.15 5.77 15.22
C ASN A 151 -12.78 6.75 14.22
N PHE A 152 -14.06 6.56 13.84
CA PHE A 152 -14.72 7.37 12.83
C PHE A 152 -14.76 8.88 13.17
N LEU A 153 -14.83 9.24 14.45
CA LEU A 153 -14.82 10.64 14.90
C LEU A 153 -13.51 11.36 14.53
N GLU A 154 -12.40 10.64 14.44
CA GLU A 154 -11.09 11.17 14.06
C GLU A 154 -11.04 11.63 12.59
N GLY A 155 -11.94 11.11 11.76
CA GLY A 155 -12.03 11.48 10.35
C GLY A 155 -12.31 12.98 10.15
N HIS A 156 -13.07 13.59 11.04
CA HIS A 156 -13.35 15.03 10.99
C HIS A 156 -12.07 15.87 11.13
N GLU A 157 -11.09 15.43 11.93
CA GLU A 157 -9.83 16.14 12.11
C GLU A 157 -8.99 16.09 10.83
N ILE A 158 -8.95 14.95 10.12
CA ILE A 158 -8.25 14.81 8.82
C ILE A 158 -8.90 15.71 7.77
N ILE A 159 -10.25 15.68 7.67
CA ILE A 159 -11.00 16.51 6.73
C ILE A 159 -10.76 18.00 7.03
N LYS A 160 -10.77 18.38 8.30
CA LYS A 160 -10.45 19.75 8.70
C LYS A 160 -9.04 20.14 8.29
N ALA A 161 -8.05 19.31 8.60
CA ALA A 161 -6.65 19.58 8.25
C ALA A 161 -6.45 19.70 6.73
N GLN A 162 -7.12 18.87 5.94
CA GLN A 162 -7.08 18.93 4.49
C GLN A 162 -7.65 20.27 3.97
N LYS A 163 -8.80 20.72 4.52
CA LYS A 163 -9.41 22.01 4.16
C LYS A 163 -8.54 23.20 4.58
N ASP A 164 -7.98 23.16 5.78
CA ASP A 164 -7.17 24.25 6.35
C ASP A 164 -5.83 24.40 5.59
N THR A 165 -5.26 23.30 5.12
CA THR A 165 -3.95 23.30 4.43
C THR A 165 -4.03 23.36 2.91
N GLY A 166 -5.18 22.98 2.33
CA GLY A 166 -5.35 22.86 0.88
C GLY A 166 -4.54 21.72 0.25
N GLN A 167 -3.93 20.85 1.07
CA GLN A 167 -3.08 19.77 0.56
C GLN A 167 -3.89 18.62 -0.04
N VAL A 168 -3.32 17.96 -1.04
CA VAL A 168 -3.88 16.72 -1.59
C VAL A 168 -3.79 15.62 -0.54
N CYS A 169 -4.92 14.98 -0.26
CA CYS A 169 -5.01 13.82 0.62
C CYS A 169 -5.87 12.75 -0.05
N GLN A 170 -5.27 11.63 -0.38
CA GLN A 170 -5.94 10.47 -0.98
C GLN A 170 -5.93 9.31 0.00
N ILE A 171 -7.08 8.64 0.17
CA ILE A 171 -7.17 7.40 0.96
C ILE A 171 -7.06 6.19 0.03
N GLY A 172 -6.23 5.22 0.42
CA GLY A 172 -5.89 4.03 -0.34
C GLY A 172 -7.01 2.98 -0.37
N SER A 173 -8.07 3.27 -1.11
CA SER A 173 -9.20 2.33 -1.35
C SER A 173 -9.01 1.61 -2.69
N GLN A 174 -7.96 0.82 -2.83
CA GLN A 174 -7.52 0.20 -4.10
C GLN A 174 -8.63 -0.60 -4.79
N GLY A 175 -9.49 -1.28 -4.02
CA GLY A 175 -10.62 -2.03 -4.57
C GLY A 175 -11.59 -1.19 -5.42
N MET A 176 -11.68 0.12 -5.16
CA MET A 176 -12.55 1.03 -5.91
C MET A 176 -12.07 1.31 -7.33
N SER A 177 -10.77 1.15 -7.59
CA SER A 177 -10.13 1.35 -8.89
C SER A 177 -10.03 0.05 -9.71
N GLY A 178 -10.59 -1.06 -9.24
CA GLY A 178 -10.57 -2.33 -9.95
C GLY A 178 -11.48 -2.32 -11.18
N LEU A 179 -11.03 -2.92 -12.28
CA LEU A 179 -11.78 -3.02 -13.55
C LEU A 179 -13.19 -3.57 -13.36
N GLY A 180 -13.42 -4.44 -12.38
CA GLY A 180 -14.75 -4.96 -12.05
C GLY A 180 -15.68 -3.86 -11.55
N ASN A 181 -15.18 -2.94 -10.74
CA ASN A 181 -15.96 -1.81 -10.21
C ASN A 181 -16.18 -0.72 -11.27
N GLU A 182 -15.25 -0.51 -12.19
CA GLU A 182 -15.44 0.39 -13.33
C GLU A 182 -16.55 -0.09 -14.26
N LYS A 183 -16.65 -1.41 -14.49
CA LYS A 183 -17.71 -2.01 -15.33
C LYS A 183 -19.07 -2.10 -14.63
N ALA A 184 -19.12 -1.97 -13.31
CA ALA A 184 -20.35 -2.02 -12.52
C ALA A 184 -21.03 -0.65 -12.32
N LYS A 185 -20.41 0.42 -12.78
CA LYS A 185 -20.97 1.80 -12.81
C LYS A 185 -21.78 2.02 -14.08
#